data_f33741301a40cc90804b27130e325090
#
_entry.id   f33741301a40cc90804b27130e325090
#
_cell.length_a   1.000
_cell.length_b   1.000
_cell.length_c   1.000
_cell.angle_alpha   90.00
_cell.angle_beta   90.00
_cell.angle_gamma   90.00
#
_symmetry.space_group_name_H-M   'P 1'
#
loop_
_entity.id
_entity.type
_entity.pdbx_description
1 polymer ?
#
loop_
_entity_poly.entity_id
_entity_poly.type
_entity_poly.pdbx_seq_one_letter_code
_entity_poly.pdbx_strand_id
1 'polypeptide(L)'
;LKPNSRFSNWGALMTARSQLHVLEDLCDEQRDAMQEWLDSLQEQPLSSFSTNPQLAQIQQDSLVARARDVIEHIERVVRHVRRLEQSAETVVQIHFSAQSNRTNDVMRTLTALTAIFLPLNLITGFFGMNFEYMPLLHNPTAFWWTVAAMVLIALCTGALFWRKRY
;
A
#
# COMPACT_ATOMS: atom_id res chain seq x y z
N LEU A 1 3.24 -4.25 24.08
CA LEU A 1 2.89 -4.12 22.66
C LEU A 1 1.43 -4.50 22.49
N LYS A 2 0.53 -3.53 22.31
CA LYS A 2 -0.92 -3.77 22.13
C LYS A 2 -1.15 -4.19 20.66
N PRO A 3 -1.44 -5.47 20.37
CA PRO A 3 -1.68 -5.92 19.00
C PRO A 3 -3.00 -5.40 18.41
N ASN A 4 -3.91 -4.88 19.25
CA ASN A 4 -5.28 -4.54 18.85
C ASN A 4 -5.43 -3.18 18.14
N SER A 5 -4.46 -2.26 18.25
CA SER A 5 -4.57 -0.93 17.65
C SER A 5 -4.32 -0.92 16.13
N ARG A 6 -3.51 -1.84 15.61
CA ARG A 6 -3.19 -1.90 14.16
C ARG A 6 -4.33 -2.45 13.33
N PHE A 7 -5.05 -3.45 13.81
CA PHE A 7 -6.23 -4.02 13.13
C PHE A 7 -7.42 -3.06 13.15
N SER A 8 -7.61 -2.33 14.25
CA SER A 8 -8.65 -1.30 14.38
C SER A 8 -8.46 -0.17 13.37
N ASN A 9 -7.23 0.32 13.20
CA ASN A 9 -6.93 1.39 12.24
C ASN A 9 -7.10 0.95 10.78
N TRP A 10 -6.81 -0.32 10.47
CA TRP A 10 -6.99 -0.85 9.12
C TRP A 10 -8.47 -0.98 8.75
N GLY A 11 -9.29 -1.54 9.67
CA GLY A 11 -10.74 -1.61 9.49
C GLY A 11 -11.38 -0.22 9.29
N ALA A 12 -10.97 0.76 10.10
CA ALA A 12 -11.42 2.14 9.98
C ALA A 12 -11.06 2.76 8.62
N LEU A 13 -9.84 2.51 8.12
CA LEU A 13 -9.41 3.00 6.80
C LEU A 13 -10.23 2.39 5.66
N MET A 14 -10.51 1.09 5.71
CA MET A 14 -11.33 0.41 4.69
C MET A 14 -12.78 0.89 4.74
N THR A 15 -13.34 1.10 5.93
CA THR A 15 -14.67 1.66 6.09
C THR A 15 -14.73 3.10 5.55
N ALA A 16 -13.77 3.94 5.88
CA ALA A 16 -13.70 5.30 5.35
C ALA A 16 -13.59 5.33 3.82
N ARG A 17 -12.79 4.44 3.22
CA ARG A 17 -12.69 4.30 1.76
C ARG A 17 -14.03 3.90 1.13
N SER A 18 -14.73 2.93 1.72
CA SER A 18 -16.06 2.53 1.25
C SER A 18 -17.07 3.67 1.35
N GLN A 19 -17.01 4.47 2.42
CA GLN A 19 -17.88 5.63 2.58
C GLN A 19 -17.58 6.75 1.57
N LEU A 20 -16.30 6.96 1.21
CA LEU A 20 -15.90 7.91 0.17
C LEU A 20 -16.45 7.50 -1.19
N HIS A 21 -16.41 6.21 -1.52
CA HIS A 21 -16.97 5.70 -2.78
C HIS A 21 -18.48 5.89 -2.87
N VAL A 22 -19.21 5.58 -1.79
CA VAL A 22 -20.66 5.84 -1.72
C VAL A 22 -20.97 7.33 -1.84
N LEU A 23 -20.14 8.20 -1.25
CA LEU A 23 -20.31 9.65 -1.36
C LEU A 23 -20.04 10.14 -2.80
N GLU A 24 -19.04 9.58 -3.49
CA GLU A 24 -18.77 9.90 -4.90
C GLU A 24 -19.98 9.54 -5.77
N ASP A 25 -20.48 8.30 -5.65
CA ASP A 25 -21.65 7.84 -6.41
C ASP A 25 -22.88 8.73 -6.17
N LEU A 26 -23.13 9.11 -4.92
CA LEU A 26 -24.24 10.00 -4.56
C LEU A 26 -24.07 11.40 -5.16
N CYS A 27 -22.85 11.94 -5.16
CA CYS A 27 -22.59 13.25 -5.74
C CYS A 27 -22.72 13.23 -7.27
N ASP A 28 -22.30 12.16 -7.94
CA ASP A 28 -22.46 12.01 -9.38
C ASP A 28 -23.93 11.89 -9.76
N GLU A 29 -24.74 11.12 -8.99
CA GLU A 29 -26.20 11.04 -9.19
C GLU A 29 -26.89 12.41 -8.99
N GLN A 30 -26.50 13.15 -7.95
CA GLN A 30 -27.04 14.50 -7.72
C GLN A 30 -26.65 15.50 -8.83
N ARG A 31 -25.42 15.39 -9.35
CA ARG A 31 -25.00 16.22 -10.48
C ARG A 31 -25.85 15.95 -11.70
N ASP A 32 -26.06 14.67 -12.04
CA ASP A 32 -26.81 14.25 -13.22
C ASP A 32 -28.29 14.69 -13.11
N ALA A 33 -28.91 14.53 -11.95
CA ALA A 33 -30.26 15.03 -11.68
C ALA A 33 -30.36 16.57 -11.80
N MET A 34 -29.34 17.29 -11.31
CA MET A 34 -29.32 18.76 -11.43
C MET A 34 -29.11 19.22 -12.86
N GLN A 35 -28.33 18.47 -13.65
CA GLN A 35 -28.13 18.71 -15.08
C GLN A 35 -29.47 18.55 -15.84
N GLU A 36 -30.17 17.44 -15.61
CA GLU A 36 -31.47 17.18 -16.22
C GLU A 36 -32.49 18.28 -15.86
N TRP A 37 -32.48 18.71 -14.61
CA TRP A 37 -33.33 19.83 -14.20
C TRP A 37 -32.94 21.15 -14.88
N LEU A 38 -31.66 21.44 -15.04
CA LEU A 38 -31.16 22.61 -15.75
C LEU A 38 -31.61 22.60 -17.22
N ASP A 39 -31.50 21.47 -17.88
CA ASP A 39 -31.93 21.28 -19.27
C ASP A 39 -33.45 21.50 -19.40
N SER A 40 -34.25 20.94 -18.47
CA SER A 40 -35.68 21.16 -18.43
C SER A 40 -36.08 22.62 -18.22
N LEU A 41 -35.32 23.37 -17.38
CA LEU A 41 -35.55 24.81 -17.19
C LEU A 41 -35.32 25.65 -18.45
N GLN A 42 -34.34 25.23 -19.28
CA GLN A 42 -34.03 25.92 -20.53
C GLN A 42 -35.06 25.63 -21.62
N GLU A 43 -35.70 24.48 -21.60
CA GLU A 43 -36.73 24.07 -22.55
C GLU A 43 -38.11 24.65 -22.18
N GLN A 44 -38.31 25.10 -20.94
CA GLN A 44 -39.58 25.65 -20.50
C GLN A 44 -39.91 26.97 -21.19
N PRO A 45 -41.17 27.14 -21.68
CA PRO A 45 -41.58 28.41 -22.31
C PRO A 45 -41.61 29.54 -21.26
N LEU A 46 -41.16 30.75 -21.67
CA LEU A 46 -41.09 31.93 -20.79
C LEU A 46 -42.40 32.24 -20.12
N SER A 47 -43.52 31.93 -20.77
CA SER A 47 -44.89 32.12 -20.20
C SER A 47 -45.17 31.35 -18.91
N SER A 48 -44.41 30.31 -18.63
CA SER A 48 -44.50 29.51 -17.38
C SER A 48 -43.92 30.26 -16.17
N PHE A 49 -43.02 31.20 -16.36
CA PHE A 49 -42.38 31.95 -15.28
C PHE A 49 -43.12 33.22 -14.88
N SER A 50 -43.65 33.98 -15.88
CA SER A 50 -44.39 35.22 -15.65
C SER A 50 -45.21 35.62 -16.85
N THR A 51 -46.29 36.39 -16.62
CA THR A 51 -47.11 36.98 -17.69
C THR A 51 -46.36 38.14 -18.39
N ASN A 52 -45.41 38.75 -17.73
CA ASN A 52 -44.54 39.78 -18.32
C ASN A 52 -43.26 39.16 -18.90
N PRO A 53 -43.01 39.25 -20.21
CA PRO A 53 -41.88 38.57 -20.84
C PRO A 53 -40.51 38.98 -20.28
N GLN A 54 -40.31 40.22 -19.89
CA GLN A 54 -39.04 40.69 -19.31
C GLN A 54 -38.79 40.11 -17.92
N LEU A 55 -39.83 40.03 -17.08
CA LEU A 55 -39.71 39.42 -15.76
C LEU A 55 -39.53 37.93 -15.87
N ALA A 56 -40.22 37.27 -16.82
CA ALA A 56 -40.05 35.86 -17.09
C ALA A 56 -38.61 35.50 -17.44
N GLN A 57 -37.98 36.26 -18.29
CA GLN A 57 -36.58 36.09 -18.70
C GLN A 57 -35.61 36.24 -17.52
N ILE A 58 -35.76 37.32 -16.72
CA ILE A 58 -34.94 37.56 -15.54
C ILE A 58 -35.07 36.38 -14.52
N GLN A 59 -36.28 35.87 -14.35
CA GLN A 59 -36.53 34.72 -13.44
C GLN A 59 -35.86 33.45 -13.95
N GLN A 60 -36.01 33.13 -15.25
CA GLN A 60 -35.37 31.94 -15.86
C GLN A 60 -33.84 32.06 -15.75
N ASP A 61 -33.27 33.19 -16.14
CA ASP A 61 -31.81 33.43 -16.07
C ASP A 61 -31.27 33.29 -14.64
N SER A 62 -32.02 33.77 -13.66
CA SER A 62 -31.67 33.66 -12.24
C SER A 62 -31.68 32.19 -11.76
N LEU A 63 -32.66 31.38 -12.20
CA LEU A 63 -32.75 29.98 -11.86
C LEU A 63 -31.65 29.17 -12.53
N VAL A 64 -31.38 29.42 -13.81
CA VAL A 64 -30.28 28.82 -14.56
C VAL A 64 -28.94 29.12 -13.91
N ALA A 65 -28.70 30.39 -13.51
CA ALA A 65 -27.47 30.78 -12.84
C ALA A 65 -27.28 30.02 -11.50
N ARG A 66 -28.36 29.90 -10.71
CA ARG A 66 -28.32 29.15 -9.45
C ARG A 66 -28.09 27.65 -9.66
N ALA A 67 -28.73 27.07 -10.68
CA ALA A 67 -28.53 25.64 -11.00
C ALA A 67 -27.07 25.37 -11.38
N ARG A 68 -26.46 26.23 -12.20
CA ARG A 68 -25.03 26.12 -12.58
C ARG A 68 -24.12 26.25 -11.37
N ASP A 69 -24.40 27.18 -10.46
CA ASP A 69 -23.63 27.34 -9.23
C ASP A 69 -23.66 26.07 -8.36
N VAL A 70 -24.84 25.43 -8.24
CA VAL A 70 -24.99 24.17 -7.53
C VAL A 70 -24.21 23.04 -8.21
N ILE A 71 -24.29 22.93 -9.54
CA ILE A 71 -23.53 21.91 -10.30
C ILE A 71 -22.03 22.11 -10.09
N GLU A 72 -21.54 23.36 -10.19
CA GLU A 72 -20.12 23.66 -9.94
C GLU A 72 -19.70 23.28 -8.52
N HIS A 73 -20.59 23.51 -7.55
CA HIS A 73 -20.32 23.14 -6.16
C HIS A 73 -20.24 21.61 -5.98
N ILE A 74 -21.17 20.86 -6.56
CA ILE A 74 -21.12 19.38 -6.56
C ILE A 74 -19.83 18.87 -7.19
N GLU A 75 -19.45 19.38 -8.37
CA GLU A 75 -18.19 19.01 -9.02
C GLU A 75 -16.96 19.29 -8.15
N ARG A 76 -16.98 20.39 -7.39
CA ARG A 76 -15.91 20.70 -6.44
C ARG A 76 -15.82 19.67 -5.32
N VAL A 77 -16.97 19.21 -4.82
CA VAL A 77 -17.05 18.15 -3.82
C VAL A 77 -16.53 16.83 -4.39
N VAL A 78 -16.98 16.43 -5.60
CA VAL A 78 -16.50 15.21 -6.28
C VAL A 78 -14.99 15.23 -6.43
N ARG A 79 -14.41 16.33 -6.91
CA ARG A 79 -12.95 16.46 -7.02
C ARG A 79 -12.24 16.32 -5.67
N HIS A 80 -12.86 16.76 -4.59
CA HIS A 80 -12.30 16.64 -3.25
C HIS A 80 -12.37 15.20 -2.75
N VAL A 81 -13.48 14.52 -2.95
CA VAL A 81 -13.68 13.09 -2.62
C VAL A 81 -12.65 12.22 -3.34
N ARG A 82 -12.48 12.42 -4.66
CA ARG A 82 -11.48 11.68 -5.46
C ARG A 82 -10.05 11.87 -4.95
N ARG A 83 -9.68 13.07 -4.50
CA ARG A 83 -8.37 13.31 -3.88
C ARG A 83 -8.20 12.54 -2.57
N LEU A 84 -9.24 12.50 -1.75
CA LEU A 84 -9.20 11.75 -0.48
C LEU A 84 -9.09 10.25 -0.74
N GLU A 85 -9.82 9.73 -1.72
CA GLU A 85 -9.73 8.33 -2.13
C GLU A 85 -8.33 7.96 -2.63
N GLN A 86 -7.75 8.78 -3.49
CA GLN A 86 -6.38 8.59 -3.99
C GLN A 86 -5.34 8.66 -2.86
N SER A 87 -5.55 9.54 -1.88
CA SER A 87 -4.70 9.61 -0.69
C SER A 87 -4.83 8.36 0.17
N ALA A 88 -6.04 7.84 0.36
CA ALA A 88 -6.28 6.59 1.09
C ALA A 88 -5.61 5.40 0.39
N GLU A 89 -5.70 5.31 -0.93
CA GLU A 89 -5.03 4.27 -1.72
C GLU A 89 -3.50 4.34 -1.58
N THR A 90 -2.94 5.54 -1.61
CA THR A 90 -1.50 5.75 -1.39
C THR A 90 -1.06 5.24 -0.02
N VAL A 91 -1.84 5.50 1.03
CA VAL A 91 -1.55 4.99 2.39
C VAL A 91 -1.57 3.46 2.41
N VAL A 92 -2.53 2.83 1.73
CA VAL A 92 -2.60 1.37 1.57
C VAL A 92 -1.33 0.82 0.91
N GLN A 93 -0.91 1.41 -0.21
CA GLN A 93 0.30 0.99 -0.94
C GLN A 93 1.57 1.15 -0.09
N ILE A 94 1.72 2.27 0.62
CA ILE A 94 2.84 2.49 1.54
C ILE A 94 2.86 1.42 2.63
N HIS A 95 1.70 1.08 3.18
CA HIS A 95 1.61 0.03 4.20
C HIS A 95 2.06 -1.34 3.68
N PHE A 96 1.59 -1.74 2.50
CA PHE A 96 2.01 -3.00 1.86
C PHE A 96 3.50 -3.00 1.51
N SER A 97 4.03 -1.89 1.00
CA SER A 97 5.44 -1.75 0.69
C SER A 97 6.31 -1.87 1.96
N ALA A 98 5.91 -1.24 3.06
CA ALA A 98 6.59 -1.34 4.34
C ALA A 98 6.55 -2.77 4.90
N GLN A 99 5.42 -3.47 4.76
CA GLN A 99 5.29 -4.87 5.15
C GLN A 99 6.17 -5.80 4.30
N SER A 100 6.20 -5.59 2.98
CA SER A 100 7.05 -6.35 2.05
C SER A 100 8.53 -6.14 2.37
N ASN A 101 8.96 -4.91 2.61
CA ASN A 101 10.34 -4.61 3.00
C ASN A 101 10.73 -5.33 4.29
N ARG A 102 9.87 -5.32 5.29
CA ARG A 102 10.10 -6.05 6.54
C ARG A 102 10.23 -7.56 6.34
N THR A 103 9.41 -8.15 5.49
CA THR A 103 9.48 -9.57 5.15
C THR A 103 10.78 -9.87 4.43
N ASN A 104 11.21 -9.02 3.49
CA ASN A 104 12.48 -9.15 2.80
C ASN A 104 13.68 -9.07 3.76
N ASP A 105 13.63 -8.20 4.76
CA ASP A 105 14.71 -8.08 5.76
C ASP A 105 14.81 -9.34 6.63
N VAL A 106 13.68 -9.92 7.02
CA VAL A 106 13.65 -11.21 7.75
C VAL A 106 14.20 -12.33 6.88
N MET A 107 13.78 -12.41 5.61
CA MET A 107 14.28 -13.41 4.66
C MET A 107 15.78 -13.28 4.41
N ARG A 108 16.29 -12.04 4.24
CA ARG A 108 17.72 -11.77 4.13
C ARG A 108 18.50 -12.27 5.35
N THR A 109 18.01 -11.96 6.54
CA THR A 109 18.64 -12.39 7.79
C THR A 109 18.67 -13.91 7.90
N LEU A 110 17.56 -14.57 7.59
CA LEU A 110 17.46 -16.03 7.60
C LEU A 110 18.39 -16.68 6.57
N THR A 111 18.45 -16.11 5.35
CA THR A 111 19.34 -16.60 4.29
C THR A 111 20.81 -16.45 4.68
N ALA A 112 21.19 -15.30 5.27
CA ALA A 112 22.55 -15.07 5.74
C ALA A 112 22.93 -16.09 6.85
N LEU A 113 22.03 -16.31 7.80
CA LEU A 113 22.23 -17.28 8.87
C LEU A 113 22.43 -18.69 8.30
N THR A 114 21.52 -19.13 7.42
CA THR A 114 21.58 -20.43 6.78
C THR A 114 22.87 -20.61 5.96
N ALA A 115 23.27 -19.59 5.21
CA ALA A 115 24.51 -19.66 4.40
C ALA A 115 25.79 -19.80 5.23
N ILE A 116 25.77 -19.29 6.48
CA ILE A 116 26.90 -19.48 7.41
C ILE A 116 26.82 -20.87 8.07
N PHE A 117 25.67 -21.27 8.57
CA PHE A 117 25.54 -22.50 9.34
C PHE A 117 25.57 -23.78 8.50
N LEU A 118 25.09 -23.74 7.25
CA LEU A 118 25.02 -24.93 6.39
C LEU A 118 26.42 -25.55 6.14
N PRO A 119 27.46 -24.81 5.70
CA PRO A 119 28.77 -25.37 5.50
C PRO A 119 29.44 -25.81 6.82
N LEU A 120 29.18 -25.09 7.92
CA LEU A 120 29.69 -25.46 9.23
C LEU A 120 29.09 -26.79 9.71
N ASN A 121 27.76 -26.96 9.57
CA ASN A 121 27.07 -28.20 9.90
C ASN A 121 27.52 -29.37 9.03
N LEU A 122 27.82 -29.14 7.74
CA LEU A 122 28.35 -30.16 6.85
C LEU A 122 29.72 -30.67 7.35
N ILE A 123 30.62 -29.76 7.71
CA ILE A 123 31.95 -30.11 8.21
C ILE A 123 31.85 -30.82 9.55
N THR A 124 31.10 -30.31 10.52
CA THR A 124 30.94 -30.92 11.83
C THR A 124 30.22 -32.25 11.73
N GLY A 125 29.24 -32.40 10.83
CA GLY A 125 28.53 -33.65 10.58
C GLY A 125 29.44 -34.69 9.96
N PHE A 126 30.30 -34.33 8.99
CA PHE A 126 31.24 -35.23 8.37
C PHE A 126 32.27 -35.76 9.38
N PHE A 127 32.89 -34.89 10.18
CA PHE A 127 33.86 -35.26 11.20
C PHE A 127 33.22 -35.90 12.46
N GLY A 128 31.90 -35.73 12.64
CA GLY A 128 31.12 -36.38 13.70
C GLY A 128 30.70 -37.84 13.40
N MET A 129 30.98 -38.35 12.20
CA MET A 129 30.68 -39.73 11.83
C MET A 129 31.66 -40.68 12.48
N ASN A 130 31.16 -41.76 13.08
CA ASN A 130 31.99 -42.80 13.73
C ASN A 130 32.53 -43.83 12.72
N PHE A 131 33.40 -43.38 11.81
CA PHE A 131 34.12 -44.30 10.92
C PHE A 131 35.49 -44.66 11.50
N GLU A 132 35.83 -45.97 11.52
CA GLU A 132 37.13 -46.47 12.01
C GLU A 132 38.34 -45.99 11.19
N TYR A 133 38.15 -45.71 9.90
CA TYR A 133 39.19 -45.30 8.94
C TYR A 133 38.94 -43.90 8.39
N MET A 134 38.89 -42.89 9.25
CA MET A 134 38.78 -41.50 8.77
C MET A 134 40.19 -40.90 8.54
N PRO A 135 40.52 -40.46 7.33
CA PRO A 135 41.73 -39.70 7.11
C PRO A 135 41.73 -38.44 7.95
N LEU A 136 42.84 -38.07 8.56
CA LEU A 136 43.03 -36.91 9.43
C LEU A 136 42.69 -37.11 10.93
N LEU A 137 41.96 -38.11 11.33
CA LEU A 137 41.53 -38.25 12.74
C LEU A 137 42.71 -38.59 13.69
N HIS A 138 43.81 -39.17 13.18
CA HIS A 138 44.97 -39.59 13.97
C HIS A 138 46.07 -38.53 14.07
N ASN A 139 45.92 -37.38 13.43
CA ASN A 139 46.89 -36.28 13.48
C ASN A 139 46.40 -35.18 14.44
N PRO A 140 47.11 -34.84 15.52
CA PRO A 140 46.72 -33.83 16.47
C PRO A 140 46.69 -32.39 15.85
N THR A 141 47.39 -32.17 14.77
CA THR A 141 47.37 -30.90 14.02
C THR A 141 46.14 -30.77 13.14
N ALA A 142 45.51 -31.84 12.71
CA ALA A 142 44.35 -31.81 11.82
C ALA A 142 43.12 -31.13 12.47
N PHE A 143 42.95 -31.28 13.76
CA PHE A 143 41.91 -30.61 14.52
C PHE A 143 42.01 -29.06 14.36
N TRP A 144 43.21 -28.53 14.56
CA TRP A 144 43.42 -27.08 14.44
C TRP A 144 43.20 -26.57 13.02
N TRP A 145 43.60 -27.35 11.99
CA TRP A 145 43.33 -27.02 10.60
C TRP A 145 41.85 -27.01 10.26
N THR A 146 41.09 -27.95 10.77
CA THR A 146 39.64 -28.00 10.58
C THR A 146 38.94 -26.82 11.24
N VAL A 147 39.30 -26.46 12.48
CA VAL A 147 38.80 -25.29 13.18
C VAL A 147 39.16 -24.00 12.43
N ALA A 148 40.38 -23.87 11.96
CA ALA A 148 40.80 -22.69 11.18
C ALA A 148 40.00 -22.57 9.87
N ALA A 149 39.77 -23.68 9.16
CA ALA A 149 38.96 -23.68 7.94
C ALA A 149 37.48 -23.27 8.22
N MET A 150 36.88 -23.75 9.30
CA MET A 150 35.51 -23.37 9.71
C MET A 150 35.42 -21.86 10.01
N VAL A 151 36.39 -21.32 10.77
CA VAL A 151 36.42 -19.90 11.08
C VAL A 151 36.61 -19.06 9.80
N LEU A 152 37.47 -19.50 8.88
CA LEU A 152 37.69 -18.81 7.61
C LEU A 152 36.43 -18.81 6.73
N ILE A 153 35.70 -19.94 6.65
CA ILE A 153 34.44 -20.02 5.92
C ILE A 153 33.38 -19.08 6.53
N ALA A 154 33.26 -19.09 7.86
CA ALA A 154 32.33 -18.21 8.57
C ALA A 154 32.64 -16.73 8.35
N LEU A 155 33.94 -16.34 8.40
CA LEU A 155 34.36 -14.98 8.15
C LEU A 155 34.16 -14.55 6.68
N CYS A 156 34.52 -15.41 5.72
CA CYS A 156 34.31 -15.13 4.29
C CYS A 156 32.82 -14.96 3.94
N THR A 157 31.97 -15.88 4.39
CA THR A 157 30.53 -15.78 4.15
C THR A 157 29.90 -14.58 4.85
N GLY A 158 30.29 -14.31 6.09
CA GLY A 158 29.86 -13.11 6.83
C GLY A 158 30.27 -11.80 6.14
N ALA A 159 31.52 -11.72 5.69
CA ALA A 159 32.04 -10.56 4.97
C ALA A 159 31.34 -10.33 3.61
N LEU A 160 31.03 -11.40 2.86
CA LEU A 160 30.30 -11.33 1.60
C LEU A 160 28.89 -10.79 1.81
N PHE A 161 28.18 -11.24 2.85
CA PHE A 161 26.85 -10.73 3.19
C PHE A 161 26.88 -9.29 3.68
N TRP A 162 27.91 -8.93 4.49
CA TRP A 162 28.08 -7.54 4.93
C TRP A 162 28.32 -6.60 3.76
N ARG A 163 29.23 -6.99 2.84
CA ARG A 163 29.53 -6.17 1.64
C ARG A 163 28.35 -6.02 0.68
N LYS A 164 27.45 -7.02 0.60
CA LYS A 164 26.23 -6.93 -0.22
C LYS A 164 25.07 -6.19 0.47
N ARG A 165 25.20 -5.86 1.74
CA ARG A 165 24.17 -5.12 2.50
C ARG A 165 24.25 -3.61 2.25
N TYR A 166 25.33 -3.14 1.65
CA TYR A 166 25.57 -1.79 1.16
C TYR A 166 25.76 -1.83 -0.37
#